data_7000f72c75b832dd65cd78580ac05b4b
#
_entry.id   7000f72c75b832dd65cd78580ac05b4b
#
_cell.length_a   1.000
_cell.length_b   1.000
_cell.length_c   1.000
_cell.angle_alpha   90.00
_cell.angle_beta   90.00
_cell.angle_gamma   90.00
#
_symmetry.space_group_name_H-M   'P 1'
#
loop_
_entity.id
_entity.type
_entity.pdbx_description
1 polymer ?
#
loop_
_entity_poly.entity_id
_entity_poly.type
_entity_poly.pdbx_seq_one_letter_code
_entity_poly.pdbx_strand_id
1 'polypeptide(L)'
;LSDENFKWKFDGVGMCILLLLGVLLVSSLASFARMGSLKVWAMYLVFLTFYFVVVNTVKTKEQLYGLFKIFVISGALVALYGVMQYAFGWTTSNAWIDEEMFEDATMRVYSTLGNPNVLGEYLLLVLPVAAVYMLKNKWKELSKWAYGFMFLVLALCLVLTQSRGCWIGFMLSVVIF
;
A
#
# COMPACT_ATOMS: atom_id res chain seq x y z
N LEU A 1 13.13 23.73 -13.90
CA LEU A 1 12.78 23.36 -12.52
C LEU A 1 12.79 24.56 -11.57
N SER A 2 12.95 25.76 -12.07
CA SER A 2 12.88 27.01 -11.31
C SER A 2 11.65 27.78 -11.78
N ASP A 3 10.51 27.45 -11.19
CA ASP A 3 9.29 28.25 -11.36
C ASP A 3 9.40 29.37 -10.33
N GLU A 4 9.77 30.57 -10.75
CA GLU A 4 9.98 31.75 -9.87
C GLU A 4 8.72 32.12 -9.04
N ASN A 5 7.56 31.54 -9.37
CA ASN A 5 6.29 31.72 -8.70
C ASN A 5 5.87 30.51 -7.83
N PHE A 6 6.77 29.57 -7.51
CA PHE A 6 6.43 28.44 -6.66
C PHE A 6 6.14 28.88 -5.22
N LYS A 7 4.87 28.83 -4.83
CA LYS A 7 4.43 29.08 -3.45
C LYS A 7 4.07 27.73 -2.80
N TRP A 8 4.73 27.41 -1.71
CA TRP A 8 4.39 26.25 -0.89
C TRP A 8 2.95 26.35 -0.40
N LYS A 9 2.15 25.33 -0.66
CA LYS A 9 0.81 25.21 -0.10
C LYS A 9 0.92 24.53 1.26
N PHE A 10 0.50 25.26 2.30
CA PHE A 10 0.28 24.75 3.64
C PHE A 10 -1.23 24.75 3.87
N ASP A 11 -1.80 23.57 4.02
CA ASP A 11 -3.22 23.39 4.36
C ASP A 11 -3.39 22.90 5.80
N GLY A 12 -4.64 22.76 6.25
CA GLY A 12 -4.94 22.30 7.61
C GLY A 12 -4.42 20.89 7.88
N VAL A 13 -4.41 20.01 6.86
CA VAL A 13 -3.85 18.64 6.97
C VAL A 13 -2.34 18.71 7.19
N GLY A 14 -1.64 19.55 6.42
CA GLY A 14 -0.20 19.75 6.59
C GLY A 14 0.16 20.23 7.98
N MET A 15 -0.64 21.14 8.57
CA MET A 15 -0.45 21.60 9.95
C MET A 15 -0.63 20.45 10.95
N CYS A 16 -1.67 19.62 10.79
CA CYS A 16 -1.88 18.45 11.65
C CYS A 16 -0.72 17.45 11.57
N ILE A 17 -0.17 17.24 10.36
CA ILE A 17 1.00 16.37 10.16
C ILE A 17 2.22 16.92 10.92
N LEU A 18 2.49 18.22 10.84
CA LEU A 18 3.61 18.83 11.57
C LEU A 18 3.45 18.73 13.08
N LEU A 19 2.23 18.98 13.59
CA LEU A 19 1.93 18.81 15.01
C LEU A 19 2.12 17.36 15.47
N LEU A 20 1.63 16.39 14.68
CA LEU A 20 1.83 14.96 14.95
C LEU A 20 3.31 14.61 15.00
N LEU A 21 4.10 15.05 14.02
CA LEU A 21 5.54 14.81 14.00
C LEU A 21 6.24 15.45 15.22
N GLY A 22 5.82 16.63 15.65
CA GLY A 22 6.32 17.29 16.86
C GLY A 22 6.04 16.46 18.12
N VAL A 23 4.80 16.00 18.30
CA VAL A 23 4.42 15.15 19.44
C VAL A 23 5.19 13.84 19.44
N LEU A 24 5.30 13.18 18.26
CA LEU A 24 6.07 11.94 18.11
C LEU A 24 7.56 12.14 18.41
N LEU A 25 8.14 13.29 18.04
CA LEU A 25 9.53 13.64 18.38
C LEU A 25 9.73 13.76 19.89
N VAL A 26 8.90 14.55 20.55
CA VAL A 26 8.95 14.73 22.02
C VAL A 26 8.80 13.38 22.73
N SER A 27 7.84 12.57 22.32
CA SER A 27 7.62 11.22 22.85
C SER A 27 8.85 10.33 22.63
N SER A 28 9.47 10.38 21.45
CA SER A 28 10.67 9.58 21.13
C SER A 28 11.88 10.00 21.96
N LEU A 29 12.04 11.31 22.24
CA LEU A 29 13.12 11.81 23.08
C LEU A 29 12.94 11.44 24.56
N ALA A 30 11.68 11.36 25.02
CA ALA A 30 11.32 10.94 26.38
C ALA A 30 11.31 9.41 26.55
N SER A 31 11.43 8.63 25.47
CA SER A 31 11.37 7.18 25.50
C SER A 31 12.58 6.55 26.22
N PHE A 32 12.34 5.44 26.92
CA PHE A 32 13.40 4.62 27.51
C PHE A 32 14.37 4.08 26.44
N ALA A 33 13.86 3.66 25.27
CA ALA A 33 14.63 3.17 24.12
C ALA A 33 14.82 4.28 23.06
N ARG A 34 15.43 5.41 23.43
CA ARG A 34 15.54 6.63 22.60
C ARG A 34 16.00 6.38 21.17
N MET A 35 17.08 5.62 20.98
CA MET A 35 17.63 5.37 19.65
C MET A 35 16.69 4.55 18.76
N GLY A 36 15.97 3.57 19.33
CA GLY A 36 14.96 2.81 18.62
C GLY A 36 13.76 3.69 18.22
N SER A 37 13.26 4.49 19.18
CA SER A 37 12.14 5.39 18.94
C SER A 37 12.47 6.49 17.93
N LEU A 38 13.68 7.05 17.96
CA LEU A 38 14.13 8.03 16.97
C LEU A 38 14.23 7.46 15.55
N LYS A 39 14.66 6.19 15.40
CA LYS A 39 14.65 5.52 14.08
C LYS A 39 13.23 5.42 13.53
N VAL A 40 12.27 5.01 14.36
CA VAL A 40 10.86 4.93 13.97
C VAL A 40 10.32 6.33 13.64
N TRP A 41 10.62 7.33 14.45
CA TRP A 41 10.24 8.72 14.16
C TRP A 41 10.80 9.20 12.82
N ALA A 42 12.07 8.92 12.51
CA ALA A 42 12.66 9.30 11.23
C ALA A 42 11.95 8.63 10.03
N MET A 43 11.50 7.39 10.18
CA MET A 43 10.65 6.74 9.16
C MET A 43 9.32 7.50 8.97
N TYR A 44 8.62 7.84 10.06
CA TYR A 44 7.40 8.65 9.98
C TYR A 44 7.65 10.01 9.36
N LEU A 45 8.76 10.67 9.70
CA LEU A 45 9.15 11.94 9.09
C LEU A 45 9.23 11.83 7.56
N VAL A 46 9.92 10.81 7.03
CA VAL A 46 10.05 10.59 5.59
C VAL A 46 8.68 10.35 4.94
N PHE A 47 7.85 9.45 5.50
CA PHE A 47 6.55 9.13 4.93
C PHE A 47 5.58 10.32 4.97
N LEU A 48 5.52 11.03 6.09
CA LEU A 48 4.60 12.16 6.23
C LEU A 48 5.07 13.40 5.44
N THR A 49 6.39 13.58 5.26
CA THR A 49 6.92 14.64 4.38
C THR A 49 6.55 14.39 2.92
N PHE A 50 6.35 13.14 2.50
CA PHE A 50 5.88 12.81 1.15
C PHE A 50 4.52 13.45 0.83
N TYR A 51 3.65 13.65 1.82
CA TYR A 51 2.41 14.39 1.66
C TYR A 51 2.66 15.79 1.08
N PHE A 52 3.62 16.54 1.63
CA PHE A 52 3.95 17.89 1.15
C PHE A 52 4.50 17.87 -0.28
N VAL A 53 5.27 16.86 -0.64
CA VAL A 53 5.74 16.69 -2.02
C VAL A 53 4.56 16.50 -2.96
N VAL A 54 3.63 15.60 -2.64
CA VAL A 54 2.46 15.32 -3.47
C VAL A 54 1.57 16.56 -3.63
N VAL A 55 1.19 17.22 -2.53
CA VAL A 55 0.29 18.39 -2.54
C VAL A 55 0.89 19.57 -3.31
N ASN A 56 2.21 19.73 -3.26
CA ASN A 56 2.88 20.83 -3.93
C ASN A 56 3.28 20.52 -5.38
N THR A 57 3.38 19.24 -5.75
CA THR A 57 3.81 18.82 -7.11
C THR A 57 2.60 18.51 -7.99
N VAL A 58 1.56 17.87 -7.45
CA VAL A 58 0.37 17.46 -8.20
C VAL A 58 -0.58 18.65 -8.31
N LYS A 59 -0.65 19.25 -9.49
CA LYS A 59 -1.48 20.43 -9.78
C LYS A 59 -2.71 20.12 -10.62
N THR A 60 -2.68 19.03 -11.41
CA THR A 60 -3.76 18.67 -12.33
C THR A 60 -4.34 17.30 -12.03
N LYS A 61 -5.59 17.09 -12.47
CA LYS A 61 -6.27 15.79 -12.35
C LYS A 61 -5.56 14.71 -13.14
N GLU A 62 -4.99 15.06 -14.30
CA GLU A 62 -4.26 14.16 -15.17
C GLU A 62 -3.00 13.63 -14.48
N GLN A 63 -2.26 14.49 -13.77
CA GLN A 63 -1.11 14.08 -12.97
C GLN A 63 -1.53 13.14 -11.84
N LEU A 64 -2.63 13.43 -11.13
CA LEU A 64 -3.17 12.59 -10.08
C LEU A 64 -3.57 11.21 -10.62
N TYR A 65 -4.30 11.17 -11.74
CA TYR A 65 -4.63 9.91 -12.41
C TYR A 65 -3.38 9.15 -12.85
N GLY A 66 -2.36 9.85 -13.36
CA GLY A 66 -1.07 9.25 -13.70
C GLY A 66 -0.41 8.54 -12.51
N LEU A 67 -0.40 9.18 -11.34
CA LEU A 67 0.13 8.59 -10.10
C LEU A 67 -0.65 7.34 -9.68
N PHE A 68 -1.98 7.39 -9.68
CA PHE A 68 -2.79 6.22 -9.38
C PHE A 68 -2.60 5.08 -10.38
N LYS A 69 -2.38 5.40 -11.65
CA LYS A 69 -2.06 4.41 -12.69
C LYS A 69 -0.75 3.69 -12.38
N ILE A 70 0.31 4.44 -12.02
CA ILE A 70 1.60 3.87 -11.63
C ILE A 70 1.43 3.03 -10.36
N PHE A 71 0.64 3.51 -9.40
CA PHE A 71 0.35 2.78 -8.16
C PHE A 71 -0.31 1.42 -8.41
N VAL A 72 -1.29 1.34 -9.33
CA VAL A 72 -1.92 0.07 -9.73
C VAL A 72 -0.93 -0.86 -10.42
N ILE A 73 -0.12 -0.33 -11.34
CA ILE A 73 0.89 -1.12 -12.05
C ILE A 73 1.92 -1.70 -11.09
N SER A 74 2.45 -0.87 -10.17
CA SER A 74 3.42 -1.33 -9.17
C SER A 74 2.81 -2.36 -8.22
N GLY A 75 1.56 -2.14 -7.79
CA GLY A 75 0.83 -3.10 -6.97
C GLY A 75 0.59 -4.43 -7.68
N ALA A 76 0.27 -4.40 -8.97
CA ALA A 76 0.11 -5.60 -9.77
C ALA A 76 1.42 -6.39 -9.91
N LEU A 77 2.57 -5.72 -10.04
CA LEU A 77 3.89 -6.37 -10.05
C LEU A 77 4.22 -7.04 -8.71
N VAL A 78 3.95 -6.35 -7.59
CA VAL A 78 4.11 -6.92 -6.24
C VAL A 78 3.19 -8.14 -6.06
N ALA A 79 1.93 -8.04 -6.49
CA ALA A 79 0.98 -9.13 -6.41
C ALA A 79 1.38 -10.31 -7.32
N LEU A 80 1.86 -10.04 -8.52
CA LEU A 80 2.35 -11.08 -9.45
C LEU A 80 3.52 -11.85 -8.84
N TYR A 81 4.48 -11.14 -8.24
CA TYR A 81 5.57 -11.79 -7.51
C TYR A 81 5.05 -12.67 -6.37
N GLY A 82 4.03 -12.20 -5.61
CA GLY A 82 3.40 -13.00 -4.56
C GLY A 82 2.71 -14.26 -5.12
N VAL A 83 1.99 -14.17 -6.23
CA VAL A 83 1.39 -15.35 -6.90
C VAL A 83 2.46 -16.31 -7.38
N MET A 84 3.56 -15.82 -7.96
CA MET A 84 4.70 -16.64 -8.35
C MET A 84 5.36 -17.32 -7.14
N GLN A 85 5.51 -16.60 -6.03
CA GLN A 85 6.02 -17.14 -4.78
C GLN A 85 5.21 -18.37 -4.33
N TYR A 86 3.87 -18.29 -4.41
CA TYR A 86 3.00 -19.42 -4.12
C TYR A 86 3.17 -20.56 -5.13
N ALA A 87 3.14 -20.26 -6.43
CA ALA A 87 3.17 -21.26 -7.49
C ALA A 87 4.48 -22.06 -7.52
N PHE A 88 5.62 -21.42 -7.19
CA PHE A 88 6.95 -22.05 -7.20
C PHE A 88 7.44 -22.50 -5.82
N GLY A 89 6.64 -22.29 -4.77
CA GLY A 89 7.04 -22.67 -3.42
C GLY A 89 8.22 -21.87 -2.85
N TRP A 90 8.42 -20.63 -3.30
CA TRP A 90 9.54 -19.79 -2.87
C TRP A 90 9.33 -19.17 -1.49
N THR A 91 9.02 -19.95 -0.48
CA THR A 91 8.91 -19.47 0.88
C THR A 91 10.16 -19.82 1.65
N THR A 92 10.77 -18.82 2.26
CA THR A 92 12.03 -18.97 2.98
C THR A 92 11.87 -19.13 4.49
N SER A 93 10.67 -19.00 5.04
CA SER A 93 10.47 -19.22 6.47
C SER A 93 9.02 -19.55 6.82
N ASN A 94 8.84 -20.55 7.65
CA ASN A 94 7.60 -20.87 8.35
C ASN A 94 7.32 -19.89 9.52
N ALA A 95 8.04 -18.78 9.58
CA ALA A 95 8.00 -17.82 10.69
C ALA A 95 6.62 -17.19 10.96
N TRP A 96 5.66 -17.37 10.03
CA TRP A 96 4.29 -16.84 10.14
C TRP A 96 3.25 -17.94 10.33
N ILE A 97 3.70 -19.18 10.57
CA ILE A 97 2.86 -20.37 10.75
C ILE A 97 3.21 -20.90 12.12
N ASP A 98 2.21 -20.97 13.02
CA ASP A 98 2.32 -21.71 14.26
C ASP A 98 2.21 -23.22 13.93
N GLU A 99 3.34 -23.86 13.67
CA GLU A 99 3.42 -25.29 13.32
C GLU A 99 2.85 -26.19 14.43
N GLU A 100 2.87 -25.73 15.70
CA GLU A 100 2.32 -26.48 16.84
C GLU A 100 0.78 -26.45 16.88
N MET A 101 0.14 -25.45 16.25
CA MET A 101 -1.33 -25.30 16.28
C MET A 101 -2.04 -25.77 15.02
N PHE A 102 -1.34 -25.90 13.89
CA PHE A 102 -1.94 -26.20 12.59
C PHE A 102 -1.09 -27.22 11.82
N GLU A 103 -1.42 -28.50 11.95
CA GLU A 103 -0.79 -29.60 11.17
C GLU A 103 -0.99 -29.42 9.65
N ASP A 104 -2.01 -28.65 9.22
CA ASP A 104 -2.32 -28.31 7.83
C ASP A 104 -1.96 -26.86 7.47
N ALA A 105 -0.87 -26.32 8.00
CA ALA A 105 -0.50 -24.93 7.79
C ALA A 105 -0.20 -24.67 6.30
N THR A 106 -1.17 -24.09 5.61
CA THR A 106 -1.04 -23.70 4.20
C THR A 106 -0.08 -22.52 4.06
N MET A 107 0.73 -22.55 3.01
CA MET A 107 1.72 -21.55 2.69
C MET A 107 1.09 -20.15 2.51
N ARG A 108 1.48 -19.19 3.35
CA ARG A 108 1.02 -17.80 3.28
C ARG A 108 1.98 -16.96 2.46
N VAL A 109 1.43 -16.18 1.53
CA VAL A 109 2.22 -15.30 0.64
C VAL A 109 2.50 -13.96 1.31
N TYR A 110 3.73 -13.48 1.24
CA TYR A 110 4.17 -12.18 1.76
C TYR A 110 4.84 -11.27 0.71
N SER A 111 5.14 -11.81 -0.48
CA SER A 111 5.76 -11.08 -1.59
C SER A 111 7.04 -10.34 -1.16
N THR A 112 7.20 -9.10 -1.61
CA THR A 112 8.34 -8.23 -1.28
C THR A 112 8.22 -7.55 0.09
N LEU A 113 7.06 -7.64 0.76
CA LEU A 113 6.79 -6.94 2.02
C LEU A 113 7.17 -7.74 3.26
N GLY A 114 7.53 -9.01 3.12
CA GLY A 114 8.05 -9.86 4.18
C GLY A 114 7.02 -10.27 5.26
N ASN A 115 5.77 -9.79 5.18
CA ASN A 115 4.68 -10.11 6.11
C ASN A 115 3.35 -10.23 5.36
N PRO A 116 2.63 -11.38 5.46
CA PRO A 116 1.36 -11.58 4.77
C PRO A 116 0.26 -10.58 5.11
N ASN A 117 0.21 -10.12 6.37
CA ASN A 117 -0.79 -9.13 6.78
C ASN A 117 -0.49 -7.76 6.19
N VAL A 118 0.78 -7.33 6.20
CA VAL A 118 1.21 -6.07 5.57
C VAL A 118 0.95 -6.11 4.05
N LEU A 119 1.21 -7.25 3.40
CA LEU A 119 0.86 -7.43 2.00
C LEU A 119 -0.65 -7.29 1.79
N GLY A 120 -1.47 -7.93 2.63
CA GLY A 120 -2.92 -7.83 2.57
C GLY A 120 -3.41 -6.39 2.72
N GLU A 121 -2.89 -5.62 3.69
CA GLU A 121 -3.20 -4.21 3.90
C GLU A 121 -2.82 -3.35 2.68
N TYR A 122 -1.64 -3.58 2.10
CA TYR A 122 -1.22 -2.91 0.87
C TYR A 122 -2.17 -3.20 -0.29
N LEU A 123 -2.56 -4.47 -0.48
CA LEU A 123 -3.48 -4.86 -1.54
C LEU A 123 -4.87 -4.24 -1.36
N LEU A 124 -5.34 -4.05 -0.12
CA LEU A 124 -6.59 -3.35 0.18
C LEU A 124 -6.60 -1.90 -0.31
N LEU A 125 -5.45 -1.23 -0.35
CA LEU A 125 -5.34 0.13 -0.88
C LEU A 125 -5.34 0.14 -2.42
N VAL A 126 -4.72 -0.87 -3.05
CA VAL A 126 -4.57 -0.93 -4.52
C VAL A 126 -5.82 -1.42 -5.22
N LEU A 127 -6.51 -2.42 -4.65
CA LEU A 127 -7.66 -3.09 -5.28
C LEU A 127 -8.80 -2.14 -5.66
N PRO A 128 -9.29 -1.24 -4.81
CA PRO A 128 -10.35 -0.31 -5.18
C PRO A 128 -9.94 0.62 -6.32
N VAL A 129 -8.67 1.07 -6.32
CA VAL A 129 -8.15 1.91 -7.40
C VAL A 129 -8.10 1.16 -8.72
N ALA A 130 -7.65 -0.10 -8.71
CA ALA A 130 -7.64 -0.96 -9.89
C ALA A 130 -9.06 -1.21 -10.42
N ALA A 131 -10.04 -1.43 -9.53
CA ALA A 131 -11.45 -1.57 -9.89
C ALA A 131 -11.99 -0.32 -10.60
N VAL A 132 -11.68 0.89 -10.10
CA VAL A 132 -12.07 2.14 -10.76
C VAL A 132 -11.52 2.23 -12.18
N TYR A 133 -10.24 1.89 -12.39
CA TYR A 133 -9.65 1.91 -13.74
C TYR A 133 -10.27 0.86 -14.66
N MET A 134 -10.57 -0.32 -14.15
CA MET A 134 -11.27 -1.36 -14.90
C MET A 134 -12.69 -0.89 -15.32
N LEU A 135 -13.44 -0.25 -14.41
CA LEU A 135 -14.82 0.15 -14.66
C LEU A 135 -14.93 1.40 -15.55
N LYS A 136 -14.00 2.35 -15.45
CA LYS A 136 -14.00 3.58 -16.25
C LYS A 136 -13.69 3.36 -17.73
N ASN A 137 -12.93 2.33 -18.08
CA ASN A 137 -12.53 2.07 -19.46
C ASN A 137 -13.65 1.37 -20.23
N LYS A 138 -13.79 1.70 -21.54
CA LYS A 138 -14.80 1.08 -22.40
C LYS A 138 -14.46 -0.38 -22.68
N TRP A 139 -15.49 -1.21 -22.85
CA TRP A 139 -15.35 -2.67 -23.06
C TRP A 139 -14.47 -3.05 -24.26
N LYS A 140 -14.42 -2.19 -25.29
CA LYS A 140 -13.62 -2.44 -26.52
C LYS A 140 -12.16 -2.03 -26.39
N GLU A 141 -11.78 -1.41 -25.30
CA GLU A 141 -10.40 -0.94 -25.11
C GLU A 141 -9.52 -2.04 -24.48
N LEU A 142 -8.35 -2.28 -25.05
CA LEU A 142 -7.35 -3.20 -24.50
C LEU A 142 -6.97 -2.83 -23.05
N SER A 143 -7.01 -1.54 -22.74
CA SER A 143 -6.75 -1.03 -21.38
C SER A 143 -7.70 -1.60 -20.33
N LYS A 144 -8.97 -1.80 -20.64
CA LYS A 144 -9.93 -2.41 -19.72
C LYS A 144 -9.54 -3.83 -19.34
N TRP A 145 -9.17 -4.63 -20.32
CA TRP A 145 -8.76 -6.00 -20.11
C TRP A 145 -7.44 -6.10 -19.35
N ALA A 146 -6.51 -5.18 -19.60
CA ALA A 146 -5.26 -5.09 -18.85
C ALA A 146 -5.52 -4.77 -17.37
N TYR A 147 -6.37 -3.78 -17.06
CA TYR A 147 -6.74 -3.47 -15.67
C TYR A 147 -7.57 -4.57 -15.02
N GLY A 148 -8.44 -5.24 -15.79
CA GLY A 148 -9.18 -6.42 -15.31
C GLY A 148 -8.24 -7.57 -14.93
N PHE A 149 -7.22 -7.85 -15.74
CA PHE A 149 -6.20 -8.82 -15.41
C PHE A 149 -5.40 -8.42 -14.18
N MET A 150 -4.96 -7.15 -14.07
CA MET A 150 -4.27 -6.64 -12.88
C MET A 150 -5.14 -6.80 -11.63
N PHE A 151 -6.43 -6.46 -11.71
CA PHE A 151 -7.37 -6.63 -10.61
C PHE A 151 -7.49 -8.11 -10.18
N LEU A 152 -7.57 -9.03 -11.12
CA LEU A 152 -7.63 -10.47 -10.81
C LEU A 152 -6.35 -10.96 -10.13
N VAL A 153 -5.19 -10.52 -10.59
CA VAL A 153 -3.89 -10.87 -9.96
C VAL A 153 -3.81 -10.32 -8.53
N LEU A 154 -4.24 -9.07 -8.32
CA LEU A 154 -4.29 -8.44 -7.00
C LEU A 154 -5.25 -9.18 -6.06
N ALA A 155 -6.45 -9.52 -6.54
CA ALA A 155 -7.46 -10.24 -5.75
C ALA A 155 -6.99 -11.68 -5.41
N LEU A 156 -6.41 -12.39 -6.38
CA LEU A 156 -5.83 -13.71 -6.15
C LEU A 156 -4.72 -13.64 -5.09
N CYS A 157 -3.79 -12.69 -5.22
CA CYS A 157 -2.73 -12.50 -4.25
C CYS A 157 -3.29 -12.20 -2.85
N LEU A 158 -4.36 -11.39 -2.73
CA LEU A 158 -5.02 -11.12 -1.44
C LEU A 158 -5.56 -12.42 -0.81
N VAL A 159 -6.18 -13.30 -1.60
CA VAL A 159 -6.63 -14.61 -1.10
C VAL A 159 -5.45 -15.43 -0.59
N LEU A 160 -4.34 -15.46 -1.32
CA LEU A 160 -3.13 -16.22 -0.98
C LEU A 160 -2.39 -15.69 0.25
N THR A 161 -2.64 -14.43 0.67
CA THR A 161 -2.11 -13.93 1.96
C THR A 161 -2.72 -14.63 3.16
N GLN A 162 -3.91 -15.21 3.01
CA GLN A 162 -4.72 -15.82 4.10
C GLN A 162 -4.93 -14.88 5.30
N SER A 163 -4.96 -13.58 5.05
CA SER A 163 -5.25 -12.58 6.07
C SER A 163 -6.76 -12.37 6.21
N ARG A 164 -7.37 -13.01 7.22
CA ARG A 164 -8.83 -12.93 7.46
C ARG A 164 -9.31 -11.49 7.63
N GLY A 165 -8.52 -10.66 8.34
CA GLY A 165 -8.83 -9.23 8.52
C GLY A 165 -8.88 -8.48 7.20
N CYS A 166 -7.94 -8.75 6.28
CA CYS A 166 -7.91 -8.13 4.97
C CYS A 166 -9.06 -8.60 4.07
N TRP A 167 -9.49 -9.86 4.18
CA TRP A 167 -10.66 -10.34 3.43
C TRP A 167 -11.93 -9.61 3.86
N ILE A 168 -12.13 -9.48 5.19
CA ILE A 168 -13.27 -8.72 5.74
C ILE A 168 -13.21 -7.26 5.29
N GLY A 169 -12.03 -6.63 5.38
CA GLY A 169 -11.82 -5.26 4.90
C GLY A 169 -12.13 -5.09 3.41
N PHE A 170 -11.74 -6.05 2.57
CA PHE A 170 -12.07 -6.02 1.15
C PHE A 170 -13.58 -6.15 0.91
N MET A 171 -14.26 -7.10 1.57
CA MET A 171 -15.72 -7.25 1.47
C MET A 171 -16.44 -5.97 1.87
N LEU A 172 -16.04 -5.34 2.97
CA LEU A 172 -16.61 -4.05 3.40
C LEU A 172 -16.35 -2.94 2.36
N SER A 173 -15.17 -2.89 1.77
CA SER A 173 -14.86 -1.90 0.74
C SER A 173 -15.75 -2.06 -0.51
N VAL A 174 -16.05 -3.30 -0.90
CA VAL A 174 -16.98 -3.60 -2.03
C VAL A 174 -18.42 -3.18 -1.74
N VAL A 175 -18.87 -3.31 -0.48
CA VAL A 175 -20.24 -2.89 -0.08
C VAL A 175 -20.37 -1.36 -0.06
N ILE A 176 -19.31 -0.64 0.30
CA ILE A 176 -19.31 0.83 0.37
C ILE A 176 -19.15 1.47 -1.02
N PHE A 177 -18.48 0.78 -1.96
CA PHE A 177 -18.20 1.26 -3.31
C PHE A 177 -19.38 1.13 -4.25
#